data_93b04178f4def04c8fda6ffcef3486b9
#
_entry.id   93b04178f4def04c8fda6ffcef3486b9
#
_cell.length_a   1.000
_cell.length_b   1.000
_cell.length_c   1.000
_cell.angle_alpha   90.00
_cell.angle_beta   90.00
_cell.angle_gamma   90.00
#
_symmetry.space_group_name_H-M   'P 1'
#
loop_
_entity.id
_entity.type
_entity.pdbx_description
1 polymer ?
#
loop_
_entity_poly.entity_id
_entity_poly.type
_entity_poly.pdbx_seq_one_letter_code
_entity_poly.pdbx_strand_id
1 'polypeptide(L)'
;MVWIKICGITNLEDAKSISESGVDAMGFILSADSPRKVEVMTAYRIIEALRAKENKISMVGVFVNEEIIRVLNNCKSLRLDYIQLSGDEDRDYLKDLKEKSKDIKIIKSIRIKNKSESYRAKINKKVDKLKEYADFILMDSYSKNVYGGTGVSFNWDIVKDYYWEIPVILSGGLDAENVRQAVDIVKPFGVDASSKLEIYSGKKDIDKVTKFINVLK
;
A
#
# COMPACT_ATOMS: atom_id res chain seq x y z
N MET A 1 5.00 7.22 -16.30
CA MET A 1 5.40 7.44 -14.90
C MET A 1 4.71 6.41 -14.04
N VAL A 2 5.39 5.80 -13.08
CA VAL A 2 4.85 4.82 -12.14
C VAL A 2 4.22 5.56 -10.95
N TRP A 3 3.07 5.12 -10.45
CA TRP A 3 2.43 5.68 -9.25
C TRP A 3 3.20 5.28 -7.99
N ILE A 4 3.48 6.23 -7.08
CA ILE A 4 4.35 6.04 -5.93
C ILE A 4 3.58 6.26 -4.64
N LYS A 5 3.54 5.24 -3.78
CA LYS A 5 2.98 5.31 -2.43
C LYS A 5 4.06 5.11 -1.37
N ILE A 6 4.03 5.95 -0.33
CA ILE A 6 4.84 5.77 0.89
C ILE A 6 3.90 5.41 2.04
N CYS A 7 4.09 4.23 2.62
CA CYS A 7 3.21 3.66 3.63
C CYS A 7 3.80 3.74 5.05
N GLY A 8 2.92 3.75 6.06
CA GLY A 8 3.32 3.78 7.46
C GLY A 8 3.71 5.17 7.94
N ILE A 9 2.95 6.18 7.57
CA ILE A 9 3.09 7.56 8.05
C ILE A 9 2.50 7.65 9.46
N THR A 10 3.29 8.14 10.42
CA THR A 10 2.92 8.20 11.83
C THR A 10 3.03 9.61 12.43
N ASN A 11 3.70 10.54 11.76
CA ASN A 11 3.93 11.88 12.28
C ASN A 11 3.85 12.95 11.18
N LEU A 12 3.57 14.19 11.61
CA LEU A 12 3.35 15.33 10.73
C LEU A 12 4.63 15.82 10.03
N GLU A 13 5.78 15.71 10.68
CA GLU A 13 7.06 16.16 10.14
C GLU A 13 7.41 15.34 8.88
N ASP A 14 7.38 14.01 9.01
CA ASP A 14 7.63 13.09 7.88
C ASP A 14 6.62 13.32 6.75
N ALA A 15 5.32 13.44 7.11
CA ALA A 15 4.26 13.67 6.14
C ALA A 15 4.47 14.94 5.31
N LYS A 16 4.87 16.06 5.96
CA LYS A 16 5.17 17.32 5.26
C LYS A 16 6.34 17.17 4.30
N SER A 17 7.47 16.62 4.78
CA SER A 17 8.67 16.43 3.94
C SER A 17 8.40 15.51 2.75
N ILE A 18 7.67 14.42 2.96
CA ILE A 18 7.28 13.49 1.89
C ILE A 18 6.32 14.16 0.91
N SER A 19 5.43 15.04 1.36
CA SER A 19 4.48 15.72 0.50
C SER A 19 5.15 16.63 -0.56
N GLU A 20 6.34 17.11 -0.26
CA GLU A 20 7.13 17.97 -1.15
C GLU A 20 8.03 17.18 -2.12
N SER A 21 8.15 15.87 -1.93
CA SER A 21 9.02 15.01 -2.75
C SER A 21 8.37 14.51 -4.05
N GLY A 22 7.07 14.74 -4.22
CA GLY A 22 6.31 14.34 -5.42
C GLY A 22 5.78 12.91 -5.35
N VAL A 23 5.45 12.41 -4.17
CA VAL A 23 4.71 11.16 -3.96
C VAL A 23 3.26 11.31 -4.42
N ASP A 24 2.64 10.22 -4.90
CA ASP A 24 1.24 10.20 -5.33
C ASP A 24 0.28 9.84 -4.20
N ALA A 25 0.74 9.06 -3.22
CA ALA A 25 -0.10 8.62 -2.10
C ALA A 25 0.67 8.39 -0.81
N MET A 26 -0.02 8.58 0.32
CA MET A 26 0.47 8.28 1.67
C MET A 26 -0.44 7.27 2.36
N GLY A 27 0.16 6.26 3.01
CA GLY A 27 -0.54 5.21 3.74
C GLY A 27 -0.49 5.38 5.24
N PHE A 28 -1.66 5.29 5.89
CA PHE A 28 -1.85 5.34 7.35
C PHE A 28 -2.34 3.99 7.83
N ILE A 29 -1.59 3.30 8.68
CA ILE A 29 -2.01 2.01 9.25
C ILE A 29 -2.94 2.28 10.42
N LEU A 30 -4.24 2.05 10.21
CA LEU A 30 -5.29 2.38 11.18
C LEU A 30 -5.74 1.15 11.98
N SER A 31 -5.62 -0.04 11.40
CA SER A 31 -6.01 -1.28 12.04
C SER A 31 -5.03 -2.39 11.66
N ALA A 32 -4.06 -2.63 12.52
CA ALA A 32 -3.13 -3.76 12.48
C ALA A 32 -2.32 -3.80 13.78
N ASP A 33 -1.78 -4.95 14.14
CA ASP A 33 -0.69 -5.06 15.10
C ASP A 33 0.63 -4.69 14.38
N SER A 34 0.98 -3.42 14.46
CA SER A 34 2.12 -2.85 13.73
C SER A 34 2.74 -1.71 14.50
N PRO A 35 4.09 -1.62 14.56
CA PRO A 35 4.78 -0.49 15.16
C PRO A 35 4.56 0.82 14.38
N ARG A 36 3.96 0.74 13.18
CA ARG A 36 3.59 1.88 12.33
C ARG A 36 2.10 2.23 12.41
N LYS A 37 1.39 1.61 13.35
CA LYS A 37 -0.01 1.96 13.61
C LYS A 37 -0.10 3.41 14.10
N VAL A 38 -1.06 4.14 13.57
CA VAL A 38 -1.33 5.52 13.97
C VAL A 38 -2.78 5.65 14.47
N GLU A 39 -2.95 6.39 15.55
CA GLU A 39 -4.27 6.70 16.07
C GLU A 39 -5.07 7.57 15.10
N VAL A 40 -6.37 7.33 14.99
CA VAL A 40 -7.26 8.02 14.02
C VAL A 40 -7.18 9.53 14.16
N MET A 41 -7.12 10.08 15.40
CA MET A 41 -7.00 11.51 15.63
C MET A 41 -5.64 12.08 15.17
N THR A 42 -4.57 11.31 15.29
CA THR A 42 -3.25 11.71 14.77
C THR A 42 -3.25 11.71 13.24
N ALA A 43 -3.79 10.65 12.61
CA ALA A 43 -3.95 10.60 11.16
C ALA A 43 -4.81 11.78 10.65
N TYR A 44 -5.92 12.09 11.33
CA TYR A 44 -6.78 13.24 11.02
C TYR A 44 -5.98 14.57 11.01
N ARG A 45 -5.22 14.85 12.07
CA ARG A 45 -4.41 16.08 12.16
C ARG A 45 -3.37 16.17 11.04
N ILE A 46 -2.74 15.06 10.69
CA ILE A 46 -1.75 15.00 9.60
C ILE A 46 -2.44 15.29 8.26
N ILE A 47 -3.54 14.60 7.96
CA ILE A 47 -4.27 14.72 6.71
C ILE A 47 -4.82 16.13 6.51
N GLU A 48 -5.42 16.73 7.55
CA GLU A 48 -5.93 18.11 7.47
C GLU A 48 -4.80 19.12 7.23
N ALA A 49 -3.64 18.95 7.89
CA ALA A 49 -2.50 19.81 7.68
C ALA A 49 -1.92 19.74 6.25
N LEU A 50 -1.97 18.55 5.63
CA LEU A 50 -1.56 18.38 4.23
C LEU A 50 -2.58 18.99 3.26
N ARG A 51 -3.87 18.79 3.49
CA ARG A 51 -4.94 19.34 2.65
C ARG A 51 -5.02 20.85 2.67
N ALA A 52 -4.71 21.47 3.79
CA ALA A 52 -4.65 22.93 3.91
C ALA A 52 -3.61 23.58 2.97
N LYS A 53 -2.66 22.81 2.44
CA LYS A 53 -1.66 23.23 1.43
C LYS A 53 -2.09 22.92 -0.02
N GLU A 54 -3.37 22.62 -0.27
CA GLU A 54 -3.90 22.21 -1.59
C GLU A 54 -3.14 21.03 -2.23
N ASN A 55 -2.64 20.14 -1.38
CA ASN A 55 -1.85 19.00 -1.81
C ASN A 55 -2.74 17.94 -2.49
N LYS A 56 -2.35 17.48 -3.69
CA LYS A 56 -3.09 16.48 -4.48
C LYS A 56 -2.75 15.03 -4.13
N ILE A 57 -2.06 14.80 -3.02
CA ILE A 57 -1.64 13.47 -2.58
C ILE A 57 -2.85 12.70 -2.07
N SER A 58 -3.00 11.48 -2.56
CA SER A 58 -4.06 10.56 -2.14
C SER A 58 -3.79 9.99 -0.75
N MET A 59 -4.83 9.93 0.09
CA MET A 59 -4.76 9.39 1.45
C MET A 59 -5.30 7.96 1.47
N VAL A 60 -4.46 7.02 1.91
CA VAL A 60 -4.75 5.58 1.94
C VAL A 60 -4.86 5.10 3.38
N GLY A 61 -6.03 4.62 3.78
CA GLY A 61 -6.20 3.91 5.06
C GLY A 61 -5.87 2.43 4.90
N VAL A 62 -4.98 1.91 5.74
CA VAL A 62 -4.59 0.50 5.73
C VAL A 62 -5.25 -0.23 6.90
N PHE A 63 -5.95 -1.32 6.58
CA PHE A 63 -6.73 -2.13 7.51
C PHE A 63 -6.35 -3.60 7.40
N VAL A 64 -6.44 -4.33 8.51
CA VAL A 64 -6.20 -5.77 8.61
C VAL A 64 -7.34 -6.41 9.37
N ASN A 65 -8.18 -7.19 8.68
CA ASN A 65 -9.31 -7.93 9.24
C ASN A 65 -10.24 -7.06 10.12
N GLU A 66 -10.44 -5.80 9.74
CA GLU A 66 -11.26 -4.85 10.50
C GLU A 66 -12.74 -4.99 10.10
N GLU A 67 -13.65 -4.68 10.99
CA GLU A 67 -15.08 -4.63 10.70
C GLU A 67 -15.41 -3.56 9.66
N ILE A 68 -16.25 -3.88 8.67
CA ILE A 68 -16.61 -2.96 7.57
C ILE A 68 -17.13 -1.63 8.09
N ILE A 69 -17.93 -1.65 9.13
CA ILE A 69 -18.49 -0.40 9.70
C ILE A 69 -17.39 0.52 10.25
N ARG A 70 -16.33 -0.04 10.84
CA ARG A 70 -15.21 0.75 11.34
C ARG A 70 -14.34 1.28 10.19
N VAL A 71 -14.14 0.46 9.14
CA VAL A 71 -13.46 0.90 7.91
C VAL A 71 -14.18 2.11 7.31
N LEU A 72 -15.51 2.01 7.11
CA LEU A 72 -16.32 3.09 6.53
C LEU A 72 -16.32 4.36 7.39
N ASN A 73 -16.43 4.22 8.71
CA ASN A 73 -16.37 5.36 9.64
C ASN A 73 -15.04 6.09 9.57
N ASN A 74 -13.92 5.35 9.53
CA ASN A 74 -12.59 5.93 9.37
C ASN A 74 -12.42 6.59 7.99
N CYS A 75 -12.92 5.97 6.93
CA CYS A 75 -12.89 6.56 5.58
C CYS A 75 -13.62 7.91 5.55
N LYS A 76 -14.80 7.96 6.11
CA LYS A 76 -15.60 9.19 6.18
C LYS A 76 -14.93 10.26 7.04
N SER A 77 -14.48 9.91 8.25
CA SER A 77 -13.85 10.85 9.19
C SER A 77 -12.55 11.44 8.67
N LEU A 78 -11.73 10.63 7.98
CA LEU A 78 -10.45 11.02 7.43
C LEU A 78 -10.53 11.48 5.97
N ARG A 79 -11.71 11.34 5.34
CA ARG A 79 -11.92 11.61 3.90
C ARG A 79 -10.87 10.88 3.04
N LEU A 80 -10.71 9.55 3.27
CA LEU A 80 -9.73 8.73 2.56
C LEU A 80 -10.11 8.57 1.08
N ASP A 81 -9.10 8.52 0.22
CA ASP A 81 -9.25 8.27 -1.21
C ASP A 81 -9.21 6.77 -1.54
N TYR A 82 -8.48 5.99 -0.72
CA TYR A 82 -8.31 4.55 -0.88
C TYR A 82 -8.46 3.81 0.44
N ILE A 83 -9.04 2.61 0.35
CA ILE A 83 -9.02 1.57 1.38
C ILE A 83 -8.01 0.52 0.96
N GLN A 84 -6.98 0.27 1.75
CA GLN A 84 -6.08 -0.87 1.55
C GLN A 84 -6.39 -1.96 2.57
N LEU A 85 -6.76 -3.14 2.08
CA LEU A 85 -7.06 -4.33 2.87
C LEU A 85 -5.85 -5.27 2.84
N SER A 86 -5.14 -5.38 3.96
CA SER A 86 -3.87 -6.12 4.06
C SER A 86 -3.98 -7.42 4.87
N GLY A 87 -5.17 -7.78 5.33
CA GLY A 87 -5.49 -9.00 6.05
C GLY A 87 -5.91 -10.16 5.14
N ASP A 88 -6.75 -11.02 5.69
CA ASP A 88 -7.28 -12.21 5.02
C ASP A 88 -8.72 -12.01 4.52
N GLU A 89 -9.13 -10.72 4.35
CA GLU A 89 -10.46 -10.34 3.84
C GLU A 89 -10.75 -11.09 2.54
N ASP A 90 -11.85 -11.80 2.51
CA ASP A 90 -12.27 -12.64 1.39
C ASP A 90 -13.11 -11.89 0.34
N ARG A 91 -13.62 -12.63 -0.65
CA ARG A 91 -14.46 -12.09 -1.72
C ARG A 91 -15.74 -11.47 -1.20
N ASP A 92 -16.37 -12.11 -0.23
CA ASP A 92 -17.69 -11.66 0.26
C ASP A 92 -17.54 -10.38 1.09
N TYR A 93 -16.46 -10.27 1.87
CA TYR A 93 -16.09 -9.02 2.54
C TYR A 93 -15.85 -7.88 1.54
N LEU A 94 -15.08 -8.12 0.45
CA LEU A 94 -14.81 -7.11 -0.57
C LEU A 94 -16.10 -6.67 -1.29
N LYS A 95 -16.99 -7.62 -1.61
CA LYS A 95 -18.28 -7.33 -2.22
C LYS A 95 -19.13 -6.40 -1.35
N ASP A 96 -19.30 -6.77 -0.08
CA ASP A 96 -20.08 -5.96 0.87
C ASP A 96 -19.46 -4.57 1.10
N LEU A 97 -18.13 -4.50 1.20
CA LEU A 97 -17.43 -3.22 1.32
C LEU A 97 -17.61 -2.37 0.04
N LYS A 98 -17.47 -2.95 -1.15
CA LYS A 98 -17.61 -2.22 -2.44
C LYS A 98 -19.00 -1.65 -2.62
N GLU A 99 -20.04 -2.41 -2.26
CA GLU A 99 -21.44 -1.95 -2.31
C GLU A 99 -21.68 -0.74 -1.40
N LYS A 100 -21.01 -0.68 -0.23
CA LYS A 100 -21.17 0.38 0.78
C LYS A 100 -20.21 1.57 0.60
N SER A 101 -19.10 1.41 -0.16
CA SER A 101 -18.05 2.42 -0.33
C SER A 101 -17.90 2.89 -1.79
N LYS A 102 -19.00 3.22 -2.47
CA LYS A 102 -19.08 3.46 -3.92
C LYS A 102 -18.02 4.42 -4.49
N ASP A 103 -17.64 5.44 -3.72
CA ASP A 103 -16.73 6.51 -4.18
C ASP A 103 -15.26 6.30 -3.75
N ILE A 104 -14.96 5.23 -3.01
CA ILE A 104 -13.62 4.96 -2.48
C ILE A 104 -13.01 3.76 -3.22
N LYS A 105 -11.79 3.90 -3.69
CA LYS A 105 -11.07 2.82 -4.38
C LYS A 105 -10.52 1.80 -3.39
N ILE A 106 -10.60 0.53 -3.74
CA ILE A 106 -10.18 -0.59 -2.90
C ILE A 106 -8.88 -1.19 -3.46
N ILE A 107 -7.83 -1.22 -2.62
CA ILE A 107 -6.57 -1.93 -2.86
C ILE A 107 -6.60 -3.21 -2.03
N LYS A 108 -6.57 -4.38 -2.66
CA LYS A 108 -6.46 -5.65 -1.93
C LYS A 108 -5.02 -6.18 -1.96
N SER A 109 -4.42 -6.34 -0.79
CA SER A 109 -3.08 -6.92 -0.68
C SER A 109 -3.12 -8.45 -0.80
N ILE A 110 -2.20 -8.98 -1.61
CA ILE A 110 -1.91 -10.41 -1.74
C ILE A 110 -0.46 -10.65 -1.33
N ARG A 111 -0.26 -11.46 -0.29
CA ARG A 111 1.07 -11.81 0.21
C ARG A 111 1.68 -12.90 -0.67
N ILE A 112 2.82 -12.60 -1.27
CA ILE A 112 3.56 -13.50 -2.16
C ILE A 112 4.57 -14.30 -1.36
N LYS A 113 4.39 -15.62 -1.31
CA LYS A 113 5.39 -16.55 -0.78
C LYS A 113 6.44 -16.81 -1.86
N ASN A 114 7.71 -16.70 -1.51
CA ASN A 114 8.82 -16.95 -2.43
C ASN A 114 8.86 -18.44 -2.81
N LYS A 115 8.14 -18.85 -3.89
CA LYS A 115 8.06 -20.26 -4.33
C LYS A 115 7.81 -20.38 -5.84
N SER A 116 8.07 -21.57 -6.35
CA SER A 116 8.02 -22.10 -7.71
C SER A 116 6.88 -21.59 -8.64
N GLU A 117 7.00 -21.84 -9.94
CA GLU A 117 5.99 -21.52 -10.97
C GLU A 117 4.57 -22.04 -10.64
N SER A 118 4.44 -23.16 -9.93
CA SER A 118 3.14 -23.67 -9.46
C SER A 118 2.42 -22.68 -8.51
N TYR A 119 3.16 -21.74 -7.90
CA TYR A 119 2.59 -20.71 -7.04
C TYR A 119 1.93 -19.59 -7.87
N ARG A 120 2.41 -19.33 -9.09
CA ARG A 120 1.82 -18.35 -10.02
C ARG A 120 0.34 -18.65 -10.31
N ALA A 121 -0.01 -19.90 -10.59
CA ALA A 121 -1.40 -20.31 -10.80
C ALA A 121 -2.29 -20.06 -9.58
N LYS A 122 -1.75 -20.18 -8.37
CA LYS A 122 -2.48 -19.86 -7.12
C LYS A 122 -2.71 -18.36 -6.96
N ILE A 123 -1.73 -17.53 -7.34
CA ILE A 123 -1.89 -16.07 -7.33
C ILE A 123 -3.00 -15.68 -8.30
N ASN A 124 -2.96 -16.18 -9.53
CA ASN A 124 -3.96 -15.90 -10.58
C ASN A 124 -5.37 -16.23 -10.10
N LYS A 125 -5.56 -17.46 -9.59
CA LYS A 125 -6.86 -17.88 -9.04
C LYS A 125 -7.34 -16.98 -7.90
N LYS A 126 -6.41 -16.42 -7.11
CA LYS A 126 -6.76 -15.47 -6.04
C LYS A 126 -7.15 -14.11 -6.61
N VAL A 127 -6.40 -13.59 -7.58
CA VAL A 127 -6.71 -12.34 -8.27
C VAL A 127 -8.06 -12.44 -8.97
N ASP A 128 -8.32 -13.52 -9.71
CA ASP A 128 -9.59 -13.74 -10.43
C ASP A 128 -10.82 -13.69 -9.50
N LYS A 129 -10.68 -14.16 -8.27
CA LYS A 129 -11.77 -14.10 -7.29
C LYS A 129 -12.03 -12.70 -6.74
N LEU A 130 -11.04 -11.80 -6.79
CA LEU A 130 -11.06 -10.52 -6.11
C LEU A 130 -11.19 -9.33 -7.07
N LYS A 131 -10.79 -9.49 -8.36
CA LYS A 131 -10.74 -8.40 -9.34
C LYS A 131 -12.07 -7.71 -9.62
N GLU A 132 -13.18 -8.36 -9.35
CA GLU A 132 -14.53 -7.78 -9.51
C GLU A 132 -14.82 -6.71 -8.43
N TYR A 133 -14.22 -6.85 -7.25
CA TYR A 133 -14.52 -6.00 -6.08
C TYR A 133 -13.34 -5.16 -5.60
N ALA A 134 -12.14 -5.39 -6.14
CA ALA A 134 -10.98 -4.55 -5.90
C ALA A 134 -10.69 -3.66 -7.12
N ASP A 135 -10.19 -2.47 -6.91
CA ASP A 135 -9.73 -1.57 -7.98
C ASP A 135 -8.24 -1.78 -8.29
N PHE A 136 -7.49 -2.27 -7.31
CA PHE A 136 -6.05 -2.58 -7.41
C PHE A 136 -5.70 -3.83 -6.61
N ILE A 137 -4.70 -4.56 -7.09
CA ILE A 137 -4.03 -5.61 -6.31
C ILE A 137 -2.66 -5.11 -5.88
N LEU A 138 -2.39 -5.14 -4.58
CA LEU A 138 -1.06 -4.89 -4.04
C LEU A 138 -0.37 -6.23 -3.77
N MET A 139 0.78 -6.46 -4.41
CA MET A 139 1.61 -7.64 -4.22
C MET A 139 2.71 -7.35 -3.22
N ASP A 140 2.63 -7.97 -2.06
CA ASP A 140 3.58 -7.78 -0.95
C ASP A 140 4.35 -9.07 -0.64
N SER A 141 5.58 -8.93 -0.16
CA SER A 141 6.37 -10.07 0.30
C SER A 141 5.74 -10.72 1.54
N TYR A 142 5.71 -12.06 1.56
CA TYR A 142 5.19 -12.81 2.70
C TYR A 142 6.20 -12.87 3.84
N SER A 143 5.76 -12.52 5.05
CA SER A 143 6.42 -12.87 6.30
C SER A 143 5.48 -13.66 7.20
N LYS A 144 6.02 -14.62 7.96
CA LYS A 144 5.24 -15.60 8.71
C LYS A 144 4.41 -15.00 9.85
N ASN A 145 4.84 -13.86 10.40
CA ASN A 145 4.26 -13.29 11.62
C ASN A 145 3.91 -11.79 11.50
N VAL A 146 4.03 -11.18 10.30
CA VAL A 146 3.83 -9.74 10.13
C VAL A 146 3.02 -9.46 8.87
N TYR A 147 2.01 -8.62 8.97
CA TYR A 147 1.25 -8.12 7.82
C TYR A 147 1.96 -6.90 7.21
N GLY A 148 2.94 -7.16 6.31
CA GLY A 148 3.74 -6.14 5.61
C GLY A 148 4.95 -5.60 6.41
N GLY A 149 5.80 -4.82 5.73
CA GLY A 149 6.89 -4.07 6.36
C GLY A 149 8.11 -4.89 6.84
N THR A 150 8.37 -6.07 6.27
CA THR A 150 9.48 -6.95 6.67
C THR A 150 10.84 -6.56 6.09
N GLY A 151 10.85 -5.68 5.07
CA GLY A 151 12.06 -5.27 4.38
C GLY A 151 12.69 -6.33 3.46
N VAL A 152 12.02 -7.47 3.25
CA VAL A 152 12.48 -8.54 2.36
C VAL A 152 11.68 -8.51 1.06
N SER A 153 12.33 -8.50 -0.10
CA SER A 153 11.69 -8.64 -1.41
C SER A 153 11.43 -10.12 -1.73
N PHE A 154 10.36 -10.38 -2.49
CA PHE A 154 10.14 -11.70 -3.09
C PHE A 154 10.79 -11.78 -4.47
N ASN A 155 10.89 -12.99 -5.03
CA ASN A 155 11.38 -13.15 -6.41
C ASN A 155 10.34 -12.60 -7.39
N TRP A 156 10.65 -11.47 -8.05
CA TRP A 156 9.77 -10.79 -9.00
C TRP A 156 9.48 -11.58 -10.27
N ASP A 157 10.31 -12.58 -10.63
CA ASP A 157 10.04 -13.47 -11.76
C ASP A 157 8.72 -14.24 -11.63
N ILE A 158 8.22 -14.41 -10.40
CA ILE A 158 6.92 -15.04 -10.15
C ILE A 158 5.76 -14.22 -10.75
N VAL A 159 5.93 -12.89 -10.85
CA VAL A 159 4.93 -11.95 -11.35
C VAL A 159 5.35 -11.24 -12.64
N LYS A 160 6.53 -11.61 -13.18
CA LYS A 160 7.07 -11.12 -14.45
C LYS A 160 6.19 -11.52 -15.63
N ASP A 161 6.09 -10.64 -16.62
CA ASP A 161 5.41 -10.86 -17.90
C ASP A 161 3.95 -11.33 -17.75
N TYR A 162 3.31 -10.99 -16.64
CA TYR A 162 1.92 -11.29 -16.43
C TYR A 162 1.04 -10.10 -16.85
N TYR A 163 0.11 -10.37 -17.77
CA TYR A 163 -0.90 -9.39 -18.11
C TYR A 163 -2.02 -9.41 -17.06
N TRP A 164 -2.03 -8.42 -16.18
CA TRP A 164 -3.05 -8.29 -15.15
C TRP A 164 -4.28 -7.56 -15.69
N GLU A 165 -5.44 -8.19 -15.58
CA GLU A 165 -6.72 -7.55 -15.91
C GLU A 165 -7.09 -6.43 -14.93
N ILE A 166 -6.37 -6.34 -13.82
CA ILE A 166 -6.50 -5.32 -12.77
C ILE A 166 -5.13 -4.67 -12.51
N PRO A 167 -5.04 -3.34 -12.31
CA PRO A 167 -3.78 -2.69 -12.03
C PRO A 167 -3.07 -3.24 -10.78
N VAL A 168 -1.77 -3.48 -10.89
CA VAL A 168 -0.95 -4.05 -9.82
C VAL A 168 -0.03 -3.00 -9.21
N ILE A 169 0.00 -2.96 -7.88
CA ILE A 169 0.95 -2.19 -7.08
C ILE A 169 1.96 -3.18 -6.50
N LEU A 170 3.25 -2.94 -6.73
CA LEU A 170 4.32 -3.79 -6.22
C LEU A 170 4.80 -3.26 -4.87
N SER A 171 4.91 -4.14 -3.88
CA SER A 171 5.38 -3.85 -2.53
C SER A 171 6.35 -4.93 -2.02
N GLY A 172 6.91 -4.71 -0.83
CA GLY A 172 7.78 -5.65 -0.15
C GLY A 172 9.25 -5.41 -0.40
N GLY A 173 9.93 -4.80 0.58
CA GLY A 173 11.38 -4.61 0.60
C GLY A 173 11.95 -3.69 -0.48
N LEU A 174 11.12 -2.81 -1.05
CA LEU A 174 11.55 -1.85 -2.06
C LEU A 174 12.33 -0.68 -1.43
N ASP A 175 13.44 -0.34 -2.09
CA ASP A 175 14.32 0.80 -1.79
C ASP A 175 14.89 1.39 -3.08
N ALA A 176 15.75 2.43 -2.96
CA ALA A 176 16.33 3.09 -4.12
C ALA A 176 17.30 2.19 -4.93
N GLU A 177 17.84 1.13 -4.31
CA GLU A 177 18.80 0.24 -4.96
C GLU A 177 18.13 -0.79 -5.86
N ASN A 178 16.86 -1.16 -5.53
CA ASN A 178 16.18 -2.28 -6.18
C ASN A 178 14.90 -1.89 -6.96
N VAL A 179 14.32 -0.73 -6.68
CA VAL A 179 12.99 -0.38 -7.22
C VAL A 179 12.98 -0.21 -8.74
N ARG A 180 14.06 0.32 -9.35
CA ARG A 180 14.14 0.45 -10.82
C ARG A 180 14.10 -0.93 -11.48
N GLN A 181 14.92 -1.86 -11.01
CA GLN A 181 14.92 -3.24 -11.50
C GLN A 181 13.56 -3.91 -11.31
N ALA A 182 12.92 -3.71 -10.15
CA ALA A 182 11.59 -4.25 -9.88
C ALA A 182 10.53 -3.74 -10.87
N VAL A 183 10.54 -2.44 -11.15
CA VAL A 183 9.63 -1.80 -12.12
C VAL A 183 9.89 -2.31 -13.55
N ASP A 184 11.14 -2.43 -13.95
CA ASP A 184 11.50 -2.90 -15.31
C ASP A 184 11.08 -4.37 -15.53
N ILE A 185 11.18 -5.21 -14.50
CA ILE A 185 10.77 -6.63 -14.56
C ILE A 185 9.24 -6.78 -14.55
N VAL A 186 8.56 -6.12 -13.61
CA VAL A 186 7.13 -6.36 -13.33
C VAL A 186 6.21 -5.44 -14.14
N LYS A 187 6.69 -4.25 -14.52
CA LYS A 187 5.91 -3.19 -15.18
C LYS A 187 4.60 -2.89 -14.44
N PRO A 188 4.64 -2.64 -13.12
CA PRO A 188 3.45 -2.42 -12.33
C PRO A 188 2.82 -1.06 -12.63
N PHE A 189 1.54 -0.89 -12.26
CA PHE A 189 0.88 0.41 -12.20
C PHE A 189 1.58 1.35 -11.22
N GLY A 190 1.95 0.81 -10.04
CA GLY A 190 2.57 1.58 -8.98
C GLY A 190 3.48 0.76 -8.08
N VAL A 191 4.18 1.45 -7.20
CA VAL A 191 5.02 0.87 -6.16
C VAL A 191 4.63 1.40 -4.79
N ASP A 192 4.78 0.57 -3.76
CA ASP A 192 4.54 0.89 -2.37
C ASP A 192 5.76 0.56 -1.51
N ALA A 193 6.29 1.53 -0.80
CA ALA A 193 7.44 1.33 0.06
C ALA A 193 7.18 1.82 1.50
N SER A 194 7.77 1.14 2.47
CA SER A 194 7.61 1.45 3.90
C SER A 194 8.90 1.29 4.68
N SER A 195 9.18 0.10 5.20
CA SER A 195 10.22 -0.19 6.20
C SER A 195 11.66 0.12 5.74
N LYS A 196 11.96 -0.06 4.46
CA LYS A 196 13.29 0.22 3.90
C LYS A 196 13.61 1.72 3.84
N LEU A 197 12.58 2.56 3.91
CA LEU A 197 12.69 4.02 3.88
C LEU A 197 12.59 4.62 5.29
N GLU A 198 13.01 3.89 6.32
CA GLU A 198 12.92 4.31 7.72
C GLU A 198 14.29 4.38 8.39
N ILE A 199 14.39 5.27 9.39
CA ILE A 199 15.49 5.31 10.38
C ILE A 199 15.23 4.23 11.43
N TYR A 200 13.99 4.20 11.95
CA TYR A 200 13.42 3.16 12.80
C TYR A 200 11.92 3.03 12.51
N SER A 201 11.29 1.97 12.99
CA SER A 201 9.88 1.72 12.68
C SER A 201 8.97 2.90 13.00
N GLY A 202 8.30 3.44 11.97
CA GLY A 202 7.40 4.58 12.06
C GLY A 202 8.07 5.96 11.89
N LYS A 203 9.41 6.07 11.80
CA LYS A 203 10.11 7.32 11.46
C LYS A 203 10.78 7.20 10.10
N LYS A 204 10.34 8.00 9.13
CA LYS A 204 10.90 7.99 7.78
C LYS A 204 12.27 8.69 7.72
N ASP A 205 13.13 8.14 6.90
CA ASP A 205 14.39 8.73 6.48
C ASP A 205 14.13 9.49 5.17
N ILE A 206 14.12 10.82 5.25
CA ILE A 206 13.73 11.67 4.11
C ILE A 206 14.71 11.56 2.96
N ASP A 207 16.01 11.34 3.25
CA ASP A 207 17.01 11.14 2.22
C ASP A 207 16.76 9.83 1.44
N LYS A 208 16.42 8.75 2.14
CA LYS A 208 16.03 7.48 1.50
C LYS A 208 14.76 7.63 0.67
N VAL A 209 13.75 8.34 1.19
CA VAL A 209 12.50 8.61 0.46
C VAL A 209 12.79 9.40 -0.82
N THR A 210 13.58 10.47 -0.71
CA THR A 210 13.94 11.31 -1.85
C THR A 210 14.71 10.52 -2.91
N LYS A 211 15.70 9.73 -2.51
CA LYS A 211 16.45 8.85 -3.43
C LYS A 211 15.53 7.84 -4.12
N PHE A 212 14.62 7.21 -3.35
CA PHE A 212 13.65 6.26 -3.90
C PHE A 212 12.76 6.87 -4.99
N ILE A 213 12.23 8.07 -4.74
CA ILE A 213 11.37 8.77 -5.69
C ILE A 213 12.15 9.22 -6.93
N ASN A 214 13.37 9.74 -6.75
CA ASN A 214 14.21 10.23 -7.87
C ASN A 214 14.62 9.10 -8.83
N VAL A 215 14.79 7.89 -8.34
CA VAL A 215 15.08 6.71 -9.20
C VAL A 215 13.88 6.38 -10.11
N LEU A 216 12.67 6.77 -9.75
CA LEU A 216 11.43 6.42 -10.47
C LEU A 216 10.94 7.53 -11.42
N LYS A 217 11.37 8.75 -11.19
CA LYS A 217 11.09 9.92 -12.05
C LYS A 217 12.19 10.14 -13.08
#